data_607203cb6344a8142c0bd55bc1b8e8b2
#
_entry.id   607203cb6344a8142c0bd55bc1b8e8b2
#
_cell.length_a   1.000
_cell.length_b   1.000
_cell.length_c   1.000
_cell.angle_alpha   90.00
_cell.angle_beta   90.00
_cell.angle_gamma   90.00
#
_symmetry.space_group_name_H-M   'P 1'
#
loop_
_entity.id
_entity.type
_entity.pdbx_description
1 polymer ?
#
loop_
_entity_poly.entity_id
_entity_poly.type
_entity_poly.pdbx_seq_one_letter_code
_entity_poly.pdbx_strand_id
1 'polypeptide(L)'
;AAMLETRETLTRLSVQDALTGNLCRCTGYEQIIEAALSLPKYRSASSGLQPASKRFDQKVMVADFNRHALEPVLCEYVQKWNGATNRVRFFVPCTMKEAIKFKQKHKNVTVVAGGTDISVQINKQYIEPKCIMSLTNLNELDFIEVKNRKVKVGASVTWTKLGEFCEQNLSELSEI
;
A
#
# COMPACT_ATOMS: atom_id res chain seq x y z
N ALA A 1 0.35 -6.72 -14.19
CA ALA A 1 0.78 -8.10 -14.44
C ALA A 1 -0.28 -9.08 -13.94
N ALA A 2 -0.60 -9.12 -12.64
CA ALA A 2 -1.58 -10.09 -12.08
C ALA A 2 -2.95 -10.05 -12.79
N MET A 3 -3.47 -8.87 -13.07
CA MET A 3 -4.74 -8.70 -13.78
C MET A 3 -4.72 -9.34 -15.20
N LEU A 4 -3.58 -9.28 -15.91
CA LEU A 4 -3.42 -9.88 -17.24
C LEU A 4 -3.37 -11.42 -17.18
N GLU A 5 -3.01 -11.99 -16.03
CA GLU A 5 -2.93 -13.43 -15.83
C GLU A 5 -4.28 -14.04 -15.44
N THR A 6 -5.13 -13.25 -14.79
CA THR A 6 -6.40 -13.72 -14.22
C THR A 6 -7.63 -13.43 -15.06
N ARG A 7 -7.55 -12.50 -16.03
CA ARG A 7 -8.69 -12.07 -16.85
C ARG A 7 -8.46 -12.30 -18.32
N GLU A 8 -9.44 -12.89 -19.00
CA GLU A 8 -9.41 -13.13 -20.45
C GLU A 8 -9.59 -11.84 -21.25
N THR A 9 -10.40 -10.92 -20.79
CA THR A 9 -10.68 -9.62 -21.41
C THR A 9 -10.45 -8.48 -20.43
N LEU A 10 -9.68 -7.47 -20.89
CA LEU A 10 -9.48 -6.23 -20.16
C LEU A 10 -10.50 -5.20 -20.63
N THR A 11 -11.33 -4.73 -19.73
CA THR A 11 -12.20 -3.58 -19.93
C THR A 11 -11.58 -2.35 -19.26
N ARG A 12 -11.98 -1.16 -19.71
CA ARG A 12 -11.54 0.09 -19.09
C ARG A 12 -11.85 0.11 -17.58
N LEU A 13 -13.06 -0.28 -17.21
CA LEU A 13 -13.50 -0.35 -15.82
C LEU A 13 -12.62 -1.31 -15.01
N SER A 14 -12.36 -2.51 -15.52
CA SER A 14 -11.51 -3.48 -14.81
C SER A 14 -10.06 -3.04 -14.63
N VAL A 15 -9.54 -2.22 -15.56
CA VAL A 15 -8.22 -1.62 -15.43
C VAL A 15 -8.22 -0.50 -14.39
N GLN A 16 -9.25 0.34 -14.40
CA GLN A 16 -9.42 1.39 -13.39
C GLN A 16 -9.49 0.80 -11.98
N ASP A 17 -10.32 -0.21 -11.76
CA ASP A 17 -10.45 -0.90 -10.49
C ASP A 17 -9.12 -1.48 -10.01
N ALA A 18 -8.39 -2.16 -10.89
CA ALA A 18 -7.09 -2.75 -10.55
C ALA A 18 -6.00 -1.71 -10.23
N LEU A 19 -6.16 -0.47 -10.68
CA LEU A 19 -5.22 0.63 -10.46
C LEU A 19 -5.64 1.58 -9.34
N THR A 20 -6.82 1.42 -8.74
CA THR A 20 -7.34 2.31 -7.69
C THR A 20 -6.39 2.49 -6.51
N GLY A 21 -5.64 1.45 -6.13
CA GLY A 21 -4.63 1.52 -5.06
C GLY A 21 -3.34 2.26 -5.43
N ASN A 22 -3.12 2.58 -6.72
CA ASN A 22 -1.89 3.20 -7.22
C ASN A 22 -2.12 4.69 -7.49
N LEU A 23 -2.41 5.46 -6.45
CA LEU A 23 -2.72 6.87 -6.55
C LEU A 23 -1.48 7.73 -6.82
N CYS A 24 -1.56 8.56 -7.87
CA CYS A 24 -0.56 9.56 -8.20
C CYS A 24 -1.27 10.79 -8.76
N ARG A 25 -1.01 11.97 -8.22
CA ARG A 25 -1.58 13.23 -8.75
C ARG A 25 -0.85 13.79 -9.97
N CYS A 26 0.15 13.08 -10.50
CA CYS A 26 1.09 13.67 -11.45
C CYS A 26 0.72 13.43 -12.92
N THR A 27 0.09 12.28 -13.26
CA THR A 27 -0.03 11.78 -14.63
C THR A 27 -1.43 11.76 -15.22
N GLY A 28 -2.48 12.02 -14.43
CA GLY A 28 -3.87 12.01 -14.88
C GLY A 28 -4.44 10.63 -15.24
N TYR A 29 -3.68 9.56 -15.03
CA TYR A 29 -4.07 8.14 -15.17
C TYR A 29 -4.43 7.67 -16.58
N GLU A 30 -4.93 8.51 -17.46
CA GLU A 30 -5.44 8.15 -18.79
C GLU A 30 -4.42 7.37 -19.61
N GLN A 31 -3.19 7.85 -19.68
CA GLN A 31 -2.10 7.20 -20.41
C GLN A 31 -1.75 5.81 -19.86
N ILE A 32 -1.87 5.62 -18.54
CA ILE A 32 -1.60 4.34 -17.88
C ILE A 32 -2.71 3.34 -18.21
N ILE A 33 -3.97 3.80 -18.20
CA ILE A 33 -5.14 2.98 -18.57
C ILE A 33 -5.05 2.55 -20.01
N GLU A 34 -4.77 3.47 -20.94
CA GLU A 34 -4.61 3.19 -22.36
C GLU A 34 -3.44 2.22 -22.63
N ALA A 35 -2.31 2.40 -21.94
CA ALA A 35 -1.19 1.47 -22.01
C ALA A 35 -1.60 0.07 -21.54
N ALA A 36 -2.31 -0.05 -20.43
CA ALA A 36 -2.80 -1.33 -19.92
C ALA A 36 -3.77 -2.00 -20.89
N LEU A 37 -4.69 -1.26 -21.49
CA LEU A 37 -5.64 -1.77 -22.49
C LEU A 37 -4.97 -2.21 -23.80
N SER A 38 -3.80 -1.65 -24.13
CA SER A 38 -3.03 -2.04 -25.32
C SER A 38 -2.24 -3.34 -25.15
N LEU A 39 -1.94 -3.76 -23.92
CA LEU A 39 -1.10 -4.93 -23.61
C LEU A 39 -1.58 -6.26 -24.21
N PRO A 40 -2.88 -6.58 -24.31
CA PRO A 40 -3.35 -7.81 -24.94
C PRO A 40 -2.88 -7.96 -26.39
N LYS A 41 -2.72 -6.86 -27.13
CA LYS A 41 -2.23 -6.85 -28.51
C LYS A 41 -0.76 -7.31 -28.61
N TYR A 42 0.04 -7.07 -27.56
CA TYR A 42 1.45 -7.46 -27.52
C TYR A 42 1.67 -8.87 -26.97
N ARG A 43 0.70 -9.41 -26.21
CA ARG A 43 0.80 -10.75 -25.63
C ARG A 43 0.83 -11.86 -26.69
N SER A 44 0.14 -11.69 -27.80
CA SER A 44 0.13 -12.62 -28.93
C SER A 44 1.46 -12.65 -29.70
N ALA A 45 2.28 -11.61 -29.61
CA ALA A 45 3.55 -11.49 -30.32
C ALA A 45 4.77 -12.03 -29.53
N SER A 46 4.64 -12.27 -28.22
CA SER A 46 5.74 -12.67 -27.35
C SER A 46 5.50 -14.03 -26.69
N SER A 47 5.42 -15.10 -27.52
CA SER A 47 5.21 -16.49 -27.07
C SER A 47 6.34 -17.06 -26.18
N GLY A 48 7.30 -16.28 -25.74
CA GLY A 48 8.45 -16.70 -24.93
C GLY A 48 8.53 -16.12 -23.51
N LEU A 49 7.65 -15.16 -23.15
CA LEU A 49 7.68 -14.61 -21.78
C LEU A 49 6.93 -15.53 -20.82
N GLN A 50 7.66 -16.09 -19.88
CA GLN A 50 7.02 -16.85 -18.81
C GLN A 50 6.10 -15.96 -17.97
N PRO A 51 4.93 -16.49 -17.51
CA PRO A 51 4.04 -15.76 -16.60
C PRO A 51 4.80 -15.19 -15.41
N ALA A 52 4.41 -14.01 -14.92
CA ALA A 52 5.05 -13.38 -13.76
C ALA A 52 4.97 -14.28 -12.52
N SER A 53 3.92 -15.09 -12.38
CA SER A 53 3.76 -16.13 -11.35
C SER A 53 4.89 -17.16 -11.34
N LYS A 54 5.55 -17.40 -12.48
CA LYS A 54 6.71 -18.30 -12.56
C LYS A 54 8.06 -17.59 -12.36
N ARG A 55 8.10 -16.25 -12.48
CA ARG A 55 9.33 -15.45 -12.27
C ARG A 55 9.57 -15.10 -10.82
N PHE A 56 8.49 -14.99 -10.04
CA PHE A 56 8.56 -14.71 -8.62
C PHE A 56 7.93 -15.89 -7.90
N ASP A 57 8.74 -16.65 -7.19
CA ASP A 57 8.23 -17.67 -6.29
C ASP A 57 7.51 -16.95 -5.13
N GLN A 58 6.19 -16.77 -5.29
CA GLN A 58 5.36 -16.11 -4.29
C GLN A 58 5.49 -16.75 -2.92
N LYS A 59 5.79 -18.06 -2.85
CA LYS A 59 6.01 -18.76 -1.58
C LYS A 59 7.25 -18.26 -0.86
N VAL A 60 8.33 -17.98 -1.59
CA VAL A 60 9.57 -17.47 -1.00
C VAL A 60 9.36 -16.03 -0.54
N MET A 61 8.74 -15.16 -1.37
CA MET A 61 8.47 -13.78 -0.96
C MET A 61 7.52 -13.69 0.23
N VAL A 62 6.45 -14.47 0.26
CA VAL A 62 5.49 -14.47 1.39
C VAL A 62 6.13 -15.08 2.64
N ALA A 63 6.95 -16.12 2.51
CA ALA A 63 7.64 -16.73 3.65
C ALA A 63 8.69 -15.78 4.26
N ASP A 64 9.46 -15.05 3.43
CA ASP A 64 10.41 -14.05 3.90
C ASP A 64 9.71 -12.83 4.49
N PHE A 65 8.62 -12.37 3.90
CA PHE A 65 7.82 -11.27 4.44
C PHE A 65 7.20 -11.64 5.79
N ASN A 66 6.65 -12.85 5.93
CA ASN A 66 6.09 -13.33 7.18
C ASN A 66 7.14 -13.60 8.26
N ARG A 67 8.38 -13.95 7.87
CA ARG A 67 9.47 -14.14 8.83
C ARG A 67 9.90 -12.84 9.50
N HIS A 68 9.87 -11.73 8.77
CA HIS A 68 10.13 -10.38 9.31
C HIS A 68 8.93 -9.77 10.05
N ALA A 69 7.72 -10.32 9.91
CA ALA A 69 6.52 -9.81 10.57
C ALA A 69 6.48 -10.09 12.09
N LEU A 70 7.36 -10.95 12.60
CA LEU A 70 7.38 -11.35 14.02
C LEU A 70 8.33 -10.52 14.88
N GLU A 71 9.21 -9.71 14.29
CA GLU A 71 10.15 -8.87 15.01
C GLU A 71 10.07 -7.41 14.55
N PRO A 72 10.16 -6.43 15.49
CA PRO A 72 10.16 -5.03 15.11
C PRO A 72 11.42 -4.69 14.30
N VAL A 73 11.21 -4.06 13.16
CA VAL A 73 12.32 -3.64 12.28
C VAL A 73 12.66 -2.19 12.54
N LEU A 74 13.92 -1.92 12.87
CA LEU A 74 14.48 -0.58 12.92
C LEU A 74 15.63 -0.50 11.93
N CYS A 75 15.50 0.32 10.91
CA CYS A 75 16.56 0.58 9.95
C CYS A 75 16.84 2.07 9.80
N GLU A 76 18.06 2.40 9.42
CA GLU A 76 18.44 3.74 9.00
C GLU A 76 18.72 3.71 7.50
N TYR A 77 18.04 4.56 6.75
CA TYR A 77 18.27 4.76 5.34
C TYR A 77 19.04 6.06 5.12
N VAL A 78 20.09 5.97 4.31
CA VAL A 78 20.90 7.12 3.94
C VAL A 78 20.52 7.55 2.54
N GLN A 79 19.82 8.67 2.44
CA GLN A 79 19.47 9.30 1.17
C GLN A 79 20.47 10.38 0.82
N LYS A 80 21.09 10.28 -0.35
CA LYS A 80 21.89 11.34 -0.94
C LYS A 80 21.03 12.13 -1.91
N TRP A 81 20.80 13.40 -1.63
CA TRP A 81 20.02 14.29 -2.47
C TRP A 81 20.71 15.64 -2.58
N ASN A 82 20.93 16.13 -3.79
CA ASN A 82 21.59 17.42 -4.07
C ASN A 82 22.89 17.66 -3.27
N GLY A 83 23.73 16.63 -3.13
CA GLY A 83 24.96 16.72 -2.37
C GLY A 83 24.81 16.65 -0.85
N ALA A 84 23.60 16.70 -0.32
CA ALA A 84 23.30 16.52 1.10
C ALA A 84 23.07 15.04 1.45
N THR A 85 23.59 14.63 2.59
CA THR A 85 23.36 13.28 3.13
C THR A 85 22.29 13.37 4.21
N ASN A 86 21.10 12.87 3.92
CA ASN A 86 20.00 12.79 4.88
C ASN A 86 19.91 11.36 5.44
N ARG A 87 19.87 11.23 6.76
CA ARG A 87 19.60 9.96 7.44
C ARG A 87 18.13 9.94 7.85
N VAL A 88 17.40 8.96 7.35
CA VAL A 88 16.01 8.71 7.70
C VAL A 88 15.93 7.43 8.51
N ARG A 89 15.36 7.52 9.70
CA ARG A 89 15.09 6.35 10.54
C ARG A 89 13.72 5.81 10.21
N PHE A 90 13.64 4.52 9.95
CA PHE A 90 12.41 3.82 9.64
C PHE A 90 12.15 2.72 10.67
N PHE A 91 10.99 2.72 11.30
CA PHE A 91 10.58 1.76 12.30
C PHE A 91 9.26 1.09 11.93
N VAL A 92 9.23 -0.23 12.04
CA VAL A 92 8.03 -1.06 11.86
C VAL A 92 7.80 -1.83 13.15
N PRO A 93 6.90 -1.39 14.03
CA PRO A 93 6.53 -2.12 15.24
C PRO A 93 5.66 -3.33 14.90
N CYS A 94 5.75 -4.38 15.71
CA CYS A 94 4.87 -5.54 15.65
C CYS A 94 3.74 -5.51 16.69
N THR A 95 3.85 -4.64 17.70
CA THR A 95 2.85 -4.47 18.76
C THR A 95 2.52 -3.01 18.99
N MET A 96 1.29 -2.75 19.45
CA MET A 96 0.85 -1.41 19.81
C MET A 96 1.71 -0.79 20.91
N LYS A 97 2.17 -1.62 21.86
CA LYS A 97 3.05 -1.19 22.94
C LYS A 97 4.38 -0.64 22.42
N GLU A 98 4.98 -1.30 21.44
CA GLU A 98 6.21 -0.84 20.79
C GLU A 98 5.98 0.46 20.03
N ALA A 99 4.88 0.55 19.28
CA ALA A 99 4.52 1.75 18.53
C ALA A 99 4.36 2.96 19.45
N ILE A 100 3.63 2.80 20.55
CA ILE A 100 3.42 3.86 21.54
C ILE A 100 4.74 4.28 22.18
N LYS A 101 5.55 3.32 22.61
CA LYS A 101 6.87 3.58 23.21
C LYS A 101 7.79 4.34 22.25
N PHE A 102 7.80 3.92 20.99
CA PHE A 102 8.59 4.59 19.96
C PHE A 102 8.10 6.03 19.71
N LYS A 103 6.78 6.22 19.59
CA LYS A 103 6.19 7.55 19.38
C LYS A 103 6.43 8.49 20.57
N GLN A 104 6.40 7.98 21.79
CA GLN A 104 6.73 8.78 22.98
C GLN A 104 8.18 9.24 22.99
N LYS A 105 9.11 8.38 22.55
CA LYS A 105 10.53 8.69 22.44
C LYS A 105 10.85 9.63 21.28
N HIS A 106 10.11 9.53 20.17
CA HIS A 106 10.32 10.29 18.95
C HIS A 106 9.09 11.14 18.63
N LYS A 107 8.98 12.31 19.27
CA LYS A 107 7.80 13.19 19.17
C LYS A 107 7.48 13.63 17.72
N ASN A 108 8.52 13.80 16.90
CA ASN A 108 8.40 14.23 15.50
C ASN A 108 8.38 13.05 14.52
N VAL A 109 8.01 11.85 14.97
CA VAL A 109 7.86 10.70 14.07
C VAL A 109 6.67 10.87 13.14
N THR A 110 6.88 10.71 11.86
CA THR A 110 5.83 10.62 10.84
C THR A 110 5.24 9.23 10.87
N VAL A 111 3.97 9.12 11.22
CA VAL A 111 3.26 7.84 11.29
C VAL A 111 2.63 7.57 9.94
N VAL A 112 2.85 6.37 9.40
CA VAL A 112 2.42 5.98 8.07
C VAL A 112 1.66 4.64 8.12
N ALA A 113 0.47 4.61 7.56
CA ALA A 113 -0.28 3.37 7.29
C ALA A 113 -0.01 2.92 5.83
N GLY A 114 -0.94 3.12 4.90
CA GLY A 114 -0.77 2.77 3.50
C GLY A 114 0.24 3.62 2.72
N GLY A 115 0.58 4.80 3.20
CA GLY A 115 1.62 5.66 2.65
C GLY A 115 1.29 6.39 1.35
N THR A 116 0.10 6.24 0.80
CA THR A 116 -0.28 6.79 -0.52
C THR A 116 -0.17 8.31 -0.59
N ASP A 117 -0.58 9.04 0.44
CA ASP A 117 -0.47 10.50 0.50
C ASP A 117 0.95 10.95 0.91
N ILE A 118 1.51 10.36 1.94
CA ILE A 118 2.85 10.68 2.46
C ILE A 118 3.92 10.48 1.37
N SER A 119 3.82 9.43 0.58
CA SER A 119 4.78 9.17 -0.51
C SER A 119 4.75 10.28 -1.56
N VAL A 120 3.57 10.80 -1.89
CA VAL A 120 3.44 11.94 -2.81
C VAL A 120 4.07 13.20 -2.22
N GLN A 121 3.85 13.47 -0.93
CA GLN A 121 4.41 14.65 -0.26
C GLN A 121 5.95 14.58 -0.19
N ILE A 122 6.52 13.40 0.08
CA ILE A 122 7.97 13.18 0.06
C ILE A 122 8.53 13.37 -1.35
N ASN A 123 7.91 12.74 -2.34
CA ASN A 123 8.37 12.81 -3.74
C ASN A 123 8.32 14.24 -4.30
N LYS A 124 7.33 15.02 -3.88
CA LYS A 124 7.23 16.44 -4.24
C LYS A 124 8.04 17.37 -3.35
N GLN A 125 8.79 16.83 -2.40
CA GLN A 125 9.64 17.58 -1.46
C GLN A 125 8.86 18.57 -0.57
N TYR A 126 7.58 18.32 -0.34
CA TYR A 126 6.79 19.11 0.59
C TYR A 126 7.13 18.81 2.05
N ILE A 127 7.56 17.58 2.30
CA ILE A 127 8.01 17.13 3.61
C ILE A 127 9.29 16.28 3.48
N GLU A 128 10.16 16.38 4.48
CA GLU A 128 11.39 15.59 4.62
C GLU A 128 11.41 14.91 6.00
N PRO A 129 10.68 13.82 6.20
CA PRO A 129 10.62 13.16 7.49
C PRO A 129 11.97 12.56 7.88
N LYS A 130 12.50 12.89 9.06
CA LYS A 130 13.73 12.33 9.61
C LYS A 130 13.52 10.98 10.31
N CYS A 131 12.28 10.71 10.69
CA CYS A 131 11.87 9.49 11.37
C CYS A 131 10.47 9.10 10.90
N ILE A 132 10.33 7.87 10.44
CA ILE A 132 9.07 7.32 9.93
C ILE A 132 8.73 6.07 10.75
N MET A 133 7.47 5.90 11.11
CA MET A 133 6.94 4.69 11.73
C MET A 133 5.80 4.14 10.89
N SER A 134 5.94 2.92 10.39
CA SER A 134 4.89 2.22 9.65
C SER A 134 3.99 1.43 10.59
N LEU A 135 2.68 1.51 10.36
CA LEU A 135 1.68 0.74 11.10
C LEU A 135 1.32 -0.60 10.44
N THR A 136 1.98 -0.96 9.35
CA THR A 136 1.61 -2.09 8.48
C THR A 136 1.52 -3.42 9.21
N ASN A 137 2.36 -3.65 10.25
CA ASN A 137 2.38 -4.91 11.00
C ASN A 137 1.51 -4.88 12.27
N LEU A 138 0.77 -3.79 12.51
CA LEU A 138 -0.12 -3.69 13.66
C LEU A 138 -1.52 -4.22 13.34
N ASN A 139 -1.69 -5.54 13.40
CA ASN A 139 -2.98 -6.20 13.17
C ASN A 139 -4.08 -5.70 14.13
N GLU A 140 -3.70 -5.20 15.30
CA GLU A 140 -4.60 -4.57 16.29
C GLU A 140 -5.31 -3.33 15.74
N LEU A 141 -4.82 -2.72 14.66
CA LEU A 141 -5.41 -1.58 13.98
C LEU A 141 -6.22 -1.96 12.74
N ASP A 142 -6.28 -3.24 12.38
CA ASP A 142 -7.06 -3.73 11.23
C ASP A 142 -8.39 -4.35 11.70
N PHE A 143 -9.31 -3.51 12.16
CA PHE A 143 -10.63 -3.93 12.62
C PHE A 143 -11.72 -2.96 12.20
N ILE A 144 -12.96 -3.47 12.05
CA ILE A 144 -14.19 -2.68 11.91
C ILE A 144 -15.17 -3.21 12.96
N GLU A 145 -15.62 -2.35 13.87
CA GLU A 145 -16.55 -2.68 14.93
C GLU A 145 -17.78 -1.78 14.86
N VAL A 146 -18.96 -2.37 15.00
CA VAL A 146 -20.24 -1.64 15.12
C VAL A 146 -20.73 -1.72 16.56
N LYS A 147 -20.85 -0.57 17.23
CA LYS A 147 -21.38 -0.50 18.60
C LYS A 147 -22.19 0.77 18.78
N ASN A 148 -23.40 0.63 19.35
CA ASN A 148 -24.26 1.78 19.67
C ASN A 148 -24.49 2.73 18.47
N ARG A 149 -24.81 2.20 17.29
CA ARG A 149 -24.97 2.96 16.04
C ARG A 149 -23.72 3.77 15.62
N LYS A 150 -22.57 3.37 16.07
CA LYS A 150 -21.29 3.96 15.66
C LYS A 150 -20.43 2.87 15.06
N VAL A 151 -19.79 3.20 13.95
CA VAL A 151 -18.77 2.35 13.33
C VAL A 151 -17.41 2.86 13.78
N LYS A 152 -16.61 1.96 14.36
CA LYS A 152 -15.23 2.23 14.74
C LYS A 152 -14.33 1.51 13.75
N VAL A 153 -13.49 2.25 13.06
CA VAL A 153 -12.59 1.73 12.02
C VAL A 153 -11.15 1.90 12.49
N GLY A 154 -10.38 0.84 12.41
CA GLY A 154 -8.96 0.86 12.74
C GLY A 154 -8.14 1.59 11.67
N ALA A 155 -7.01 2.17 12.06
CA ALA A 155 -6.19 3.00 11.18
C ALA A 155 -5.45 2.24 10.07
N SER A 156 -5.42 0.90 10.12
CA SER A 156 -4.81 0.04 9.09
C SER A 156 -5.84 -0.62 8.16
N VAL A 157 -7.14 -0.35 8.36
CA VAL A 157 -8.21 -0.84 7.47
C VAL A 157 -8.04 -0.22 6.09
N THR A 158 -8.07 -1.06 5.05
CA THR A 158 -8.02 -0.61 3.66
C THR A 158 -9.37 -0.08 3.20
N TRP A 159 -9.38 0.76 2.16
CA TRP A 159 -10.61 1.23 1.54
C TRP A 159 -11.45 0.08 0.97
N THR A 160 -10.80 -0.94 0.38
CA THR A 160 -11.47 -2.15 -0.10
C THR A 160 -12.24 -2.85 1.02
N LYS A 161 -11.57 -3.12 2.15
CA LYS A 161 -12.20 -3.76 3.31
C LYS A 161 -13.34 -2.94 3.90
N LEU A 162 -13.18 -1.61 3.92
CA LEU A 162 -14.24 -0.70 4.35
C LEU A 162 -15.43 -0.71 3.38
N GLY A 163 -15.16 -0.69 2.06
CA GLY A 163 -16.19 -0.78 1.02
C GLY A 163 -17.00 -2.07 1.13
N GLU A 164 -16.35 -3.22 1.20
CA GLU A 164 -16.99 -4.54 1.39
C GLU A 164 -17.86 -4.58 2.66
N PHE A 165 -17.36 -3.97 3.75
CA PHE A 165 -18.15 -3.84 4.98
C PHE A 165 -19.39 -2.96 4.79
N CYS A 166 -19.28 -1.83 4.09
CA CYS A 166 -20.38 -0.93 3.81
C CYS A 166 -21.45 -1.59 2.93
N GLU A 167 -21.05 -2.29 1.88
CA GLU A 167 -21.97 -3.06 1.02
C GLU A 167 -22.80 -4.08 1.81
N GLN A 168 -22.19 -4.75 2.77
CA GLN A 168 -22.84 -5.80 3.56
C GLN A 168 -23.70 -5.26 4.71
N ASN A 169 -23.34 -4.12 5.30
CA ASN A 169 -23.92 -3.67 6.56
C ASN A 169 -24.55 -2.28 6.52
N LEU A 170 -24.22 -1.47 5.51
CA LEU A 170 -24.60 -0.05 5.41
C LEU A 170 -24.87 0.30 3.96
N SER A 171 -25.97 -0.24 3.40
CA SER A 171 -26.33 -0.07 1.98
C SER A 171 -26.40 1.40 1.52
N GLU A 172 -26.70 2.33 2.44
CA GLU A 172 -26.72 3.77 2.16
C GLU A 172 -25.33 4.39 1.93
N LEU A 173 -24.24 3.68 2.30
CA LEU A 173 -22.86 4.14 2.13
C LEU A 173 -22.09 3.31 1.09
N SER A 174 -22.75 2.39 0.40
CA SER A 174 -22.09 1.52 -0.60
C SER A 174 -21.74 2.24 -1.91
N GLU A 175 -22.23 3.46 -2.11
CA GLU A 175 -21.97 4.27 -3.31
C GLU A 175 -20.74 5.20 -3.18
N ILE A 176 -19.97 5.08 -2.09
CA ILE A 176 -18.71 5.82 -1.87
C ILE A 176 -17.53 5.02 -2.46
#